data_b32ed9fc6d51af32319790b79845e609
#
_entry.id   b32ed9fc6d51af32319790b79845e609
#
_cell.length_a   1.000
_cell.length_b   1.000
_cell.length_c   1.000
_cell.angle_alpha   90.00
_cell.angle_beta   90.00
_cell.angle_gamma   90.00
#
_symmetry.space_group_name_H-M   'P 1'
#
loop_
_entity.id
_entity.type
_entity.pdbx_description
1 polymer ?
#
loop_
_entity_poly.entity_id
_entity_poly.type
_entity_poly.pdbx_seq_one_letter_code
_entity_poly.pdbx_strand_id
1 'polypeptide(L)'
;MIMETYRDKTKIRVRIAKSSDLDDIYELDVQTFAMPWSKEALSYDILENDNAFVIVAEYEGEFAGYADIWTVLDEADLNSIAVRVDFRRKGIGDAIMLAMIEMLSTSGVTTINLEVRVSNMPAIKLYKKYGFNEC
;
A
#
# COMPACT_ATOMS: atom_id res chain seq x y z
N MET A 1 16.11 5.07 3.01
CA MET A 1 16.09 3.88 3.86
C MET A 1 15.24 2.81 3.21
N ILE A 2 15.80 1.63 3.11
CA ILE A 2 15.05 0.49 2.58
C ILE A 2 14.49 -0.29 3.76
N MET A 3 13.20 -0.52 3.72
CA MET A 3 12.51 -1.26 4.75
C MET A 3 11.86 -2.49 4.12
N GLU A 4 12.11 -3.65 4.69
CA GLU A 4 11.58 -4.91 4.18
C GLU A 4 10.84 -5.65 5.29
N THR A 5 9.67 -6.16 4.96
CA THR A 5 8.87 -7.01 5.84
C THR A 5 8.54 -8.30 5.09
N TYR A 6 8.74 -9.40 5.77
CA TYR A 6 8.47 -10.72 5.22
C TYR A 6 7.32 -11.35 5.99
N ARG A 7 6.18 -11.51 5.35
CA ARG A 7 5.03 -12.20 5.93
C ARG A 7 5.26 -13.71 5.97
N ASP A 8 5.68 -14.25 4.84
CA ASP A 8 6.26 -15.58 4.72
C ASP A 8 7.69 -15.36 4.30
N LYS A 9 8.64 -15.75 5.11
CA LYS A 9 10.06 -15.45 4.91
C LYS A 9 10.62 -15.85 3.55
N THR A 10 9.94 -16.75 2.84
CA THR A 10 10.40 -17.25 1.56
C THR A 10 9.63 -16.68 0.38
N LYS A 11 8.46 -16.07 0.60
CA LYS A 11 7.54 -15.74 -0.48
C LYS A 11 7.19 -14.28 -0.61
N ILE A 12 6.90 -13.58 0.49
CA ILE A 12 6.42 -12.20 0.45
C ILE A 12 7.49 -11.24 0.92
N ARG A 13 7.75 -10.22 0.11
CA ARG A 13 8.68 -9.14 0.43
C ARG A 13 7.99 -7.80 0.19
N VAL A 14 8.03 -6.90 1.17
CA VAL A 14 7.51 -5.54 1.05
C VAL A 14 8.69 -4.57 1.12
N ARG A 15 8.72 -3.63 0.20
CA ARG A 15 9.81 -2.66 0.07
C ARG A 15 9.31 -1.31 -0.45
N ILE A 16 10.14 -0.29 -0.36
CA ILE A 16 9.85 1.01 -0.95
C ILE A 16 9.86 0.90 -2.49
N ALA A 17 8.91 1.55 -3.15
CA ALA A 17 8.83 1.57 -4.60
C ALA A 17 10.00 2.33 -5.22
N LYS A 18 10.38 1.90 -6.42
CA LYS A 18 11.38 2.54 -7.26
C LYS A 18 10.73 3.02 -8.55
N SER A 19 11.44 3.85 -9.31
CA SER A 19 10.93 4.31 -10.61
C SER A 19 10.57 3.16 -11.55
N SER A 20 11.31 2.04 -11.45
CA SER A 20 11.05 0.85 -12.27
C SER A 20 9.74 0.14 -11.92
N ASP A 21 9.11 0.48 -10.80
CA ASP A 21 7.83 -0.12 -10.40
C ASP A 21 6.62 0.63 -10.97
N LEU A 22 6.82 1.80 -11.56
CA LEU A 22 5.73 2.68 -11.97
C LEU A 22 4.73 2.01 -12.91
N ASP A 23 5.22 1.30 -13.92
CA ASP A 23 4.35 0.67 -14.91
C ASP A 23 3.46 -0.41 -14.28
N ASP A 24 4.03 -1.23 -13.40
CA ASP A 24 3.28 -2.26 -12.70
C ASP A 24 2.23 -1.68 -11.77
N ILE A 25 2.59 -0.63 -11.03
CA ILE A 25 1.67 0.06 -10.12
C ILE A 25 0.52 0.68 -10.91
N TYR A 26 0.84 1.41 -11.97
CA TYR A 26 -0.16 2.08 -12.80
C TYR A 26 -1.13 1.08 -13.41
N GLU A 27 -0.62 -0.01 -13.97
CA GLU A 27 -1.46 -1.04 -14.57
C GLU A 27 -2.40 -1.68 -13.55
N LEU A 28 -1.91 -1.98 -12.35
CA LEU A 28 -2.76 -2.51 -11.28
C LEU A 28 -3.82 -1.51 -10.85
N ASP A 29 -3.45 -0.24 -10.73
CA ASP A 29 -4.38 0.83 -10.35
C ASP A 29 -5.52 0.95 -11.37
N VAL A 30 -5.20 0.92 -12.65
CA VAL A 30 -6.18 0.95 -13.74
C VAL A 30 -7.13 -0.25 -13.68
N GLN A 31 -6.62 -1.43 -13.39
CA GLN A 31 -7.43 -2.65 -13.29
C GLN A 31 -8.32 -2.67 -12.05
N THR A 32 -7.92 -1.99 -10.99
CA THR A 32 -8.56 -2.10 -9.69
C THR A 32 -9.64 -1.04 -9.45
N PHE A 33 -9.39 0.19 -9.89
CA PHE A 33 -10.22 1.34 -9.54
C PHE A 33 -10.92 1.92 -10.75
N ALA A 34 -12.17 2.36 -10.54
CA ALA A 34 -12.95 3.02 -11.60
C ALA A 34 -12.36 4.36 -12.01
N MET A 35 -11.73 5.06 -11.04
CA MET A 35 -11.06 6.34 -11.28
C MET A 35 -9.61 6.23 -10.81
N PRO A 36 -8.77 5.61 -11.64
CA PRO A 36 -7.39 5.40 -11.24
C PRO A 36 -6.58 6.70 -11.24
N TRP A 37 -5.48 6.69 -10.48
CA TRP A 37 -4.51 7.77 -10.51
C TRP A 37 -3.88 7.88 -11.90
N SER A 38 -3.49 9.08 -12.30
CA SER A 38 -2.69 9.26 -13.50
C SER A 38 -1.28 8.72 -13.28
N LYS A 39 -0.62 8.35 -14.35
CA LYS A 39 0.76 7.87 -14.27
C LYS A 39 1.69 8.97 -13.74
N GLU A 40 1.41 10.22 -14.10
CA GLU A 40 2.14 11.38 -13.62
C GLU A 40 1.99 11.56 -12.11
N ALA A 41 0.79 11.39 -11.57
CA ALA A 41 0.54 11.51 -10.14
C ALA A 41 1.26 10.42 -9.36
N LEU A 42 1.22 9.18 -9.85
CA LEU A 42 1.94 8.07 -9.24
C LEU A 42 3.46 8.29 -9.29
N SER A 43 3.97 8.76 -10.41
CA SER A 43 5.39 9.08 -10.56
C SER A 43 5.83 10.16 -9.57
N TYR A 44 5.00 11.19 -9.40
CA TYR A 44 5.29 12.25 -8.44
C TYR A 44 5.40 11.70 -7.01
N ASP A 45 4.46 10.86 -6.60
CA ASP A 45 4.48 10.28 -5.25
C ASP A 45 5.67 9.34 -5.04
N ILE A 46 6.07 8.61 -6.07
CA ILE A 46 7.21 7.70 -5.98
C ILE A 46 8.54 8.45 -5.90
N LEU A 47 8.71 9.52 -6.69
CA LEU A 47 10.02 10.12 -6.93
C LEU A 47 10.22 11.49 -6.31
N GLU A 48 9.17 12.28 -6.13
CA GLU A 48 9.32 13.71 -5.84
C GLU A 48 8.55 14.21 -4.61
N ASN A 49 7.50 13.52 -4.21
CA ASN A 49 6.65 14.01 -3.13
C ASN A 49 7.21 13.63 -1.76
N ASP A 50 7.78 14.62 -1.07
CA ASP A 50 8.37 14.41 0.26
C ASP A 50 7.34 14.00 1.32
N ASN A 51 6.05 14.23 1.06
CA ASN A 51 4.96 13.89 1.98
C ASN A 51 4.26 12.58 1.59
N ALA A 52 4.84 11.84 0.66
CA ALA A 52 4.28 10.56 0.25
C ALA A 52 5.36 9.48 0.25
N PHE A 53 4.93 8.25 0.45
CA PHE A 53 5.75 7.10 0.13
C PHE A 53 4.88 6.01 -0.44
N VAL A 54 5.48 5.23 -1.32
CA VAL A 54 4.81 4.13 -2.00
C VAL A 54 5.57 2.86 -1.67
N ILE A 55 4.85 1.84 -1.25
CA ILE A 55 5.45 0.53 -0.97
C ILE A 55 4.91 -0.50 -1.95
N VAL A 56 5.75 -1.46 -2.27
CA VAL A 56 5.45 -2.53 -3.21
C VAL A 56 5.60 -3.87 -2.49
N ALA A 57 4.66 -4.76 -2.73
CA ALA A 57 4.75 -6.13 -2.28
C ALA A 57 5.08 -7.04 -3.46
N GLU A 58 6.03 -7.95 -3.24
CA GLU A 58 6.38 -8.99 -4.19
C GLU A 58 6.00 -10.35 -3.63
N TYR A 59 5.60 -11.25 -4.50
CA TYR A 59 5.37 -12.65 -4.15
C TYR A 59 6.26 -13.52 -5.04
N GLU A 60 7.18 -14.24 -4.40
CA GLU A 60 8.18 -15.04 -5.11
C GLU A 60 8.92 -14.24 -6.20
N GLY A 61 9.23 -12.98 -5.88
CA GLY A 61 9.96 -12.09 -6.78
C GLY A 61 9.12 -11.35 -7.80
N GLU A 62 7.81 -11.60 -7.88
CA GLU A 62 6.93 -10.93 -8.82
C GLU A 62 6.13 -9.82 -8.13
N PHE A 63 5.89 -8.72 -8.84
CA PHE A 63 5.04 -7.64 -8.36
C PHE A 63 3.63 -8.17 -8.05
N ALA A 64 3.18 -8.00 -6.81
CA ALA A 64 1.89 -8.52 -6.35
C ALA A 64 0.92 -7.45 -5.87
N GLY A 65 1.41 -6.30 -5.46
CA GLY A 65 0.55 -5.24 -4.95
C GLY A 65 1.34 -4.01 -4.51
N TYR A 66 0.61 -2.96 -4.11
CA TYR A 66 1.23 -1.70 -3.67
C TYR A 66 0.31 -0.95 -2.73
N ALA A 67 0.87 0.05 -2.05
CA ALA A 67 0.11 1.05 -1.32
C ALA A 67 0.76 2.42 -1.51
N ASP A 68 -0.07 3.46 -1.60
CA ASP A 68 0.36 4.86 -1.67
C ASP A 68 -0.15 5.57 -0.42
N ILE A 69 0.77 6.16 0.33
CA ILE A 69 0.50 6.76 1.63
C ILE A 69 1.01 8.20 1.65
N TRP A 70 0.17 9.13 2.10
CA TRP A 70 0.56 10.52 2.33
C TRP A 70 0.67 10.78 3.83
N THR A 71 1.67 11.58 4.21
CA THR A 71 1.89 11.94 5.62
C THR A 71 1.94 13.44 5.76
N VAL A 72 1.26 13.95 6.79
CA VAL A 72 1.32 15.36 7.20
C VAL A 72 1.41 15.37 8.72
N LEU A 73 2.54 15.85 9.25
CA LEU A 73 2.81 15.88 10.69
C LEU A 73 2.67 14.46 11.30
N ASP A 74 1.75 14.29 12.25
CA ASP A 74 1.53 13.02 12.93
C ASP A 74 0.38 12.19 12.35
N GLU A 75 -0.16 12.62 11.20
CA GLU A 75 -1.25 11.92 10.52
C GLU A 75 -0.79 11.35 9.18
N ALA A 76 -1.37 10.23 8.80
CA ALA A 76 -1.16 9.62 7.50
C ALA A 76 -2.49 9.27 6.86
N ASP A 77 -2.53 9.37 5.54
CA ASP A 77 -3.68 8.96 4.74
C ASP A 77 -3.26 7.81 3.82
N LEU A 78 -3.95 6.68 3.93
CA LEU A 78 -3.80 5.60 2.96
C LEU A 78 -4.66 5.96 1.75
N ASN A 79 -4.01 6.42 0.69
CA ASN A 79 -4.70 6.89 -0.51
C ASN A 79 -5.09 5.75 -1.44
N SER A 80 -4.28 4.71 -1.48
CA SER A 80 -4.52 3.60 -2.39
C SER A 80 -3.84 2.35 -1.86
N ILE A 81 -4.52 1.23 -1.97
CA ILE A 81 -3.95 -0.10 -1.72
C ILE A 81 -4.59 -1.07 -2.71
N ALA A 82 -3.79 -1.88 -3.36
CA ALA A 82 -4.30 -2.87 -4.30
C ALA A 82 -3.41 -4.10 -4.33
N VAL A 83 -4.05 -5.25 -4.50
CA VAL A 83 -3.39 -6.55 -4.66
C VAL A 83 -3.87 -7.16 -5.96
N ARG A 84 -2.95 -7.68 -6.76
CA ARG A 84 -3.28 -8.36 -8.01
C ARG A 84 -4.25 -9.52 -7.74
N VAL A 85 -5.22 -9.69 -8.61
CA VAL A 85 -6.26 -10.73 -8.46
C VAL A 85 -5.64 -12.12 -8.34
N ASP A 86 -4.62 -12.41 -9.12
CA ASP A 86 -3.96 -13.72 -9.15
C ASP A 86 -3.10 -14.00 -7.90
N PHE A 87 -2.86 -12.98 -7.07
CA PHE A 87 -2.10 -13.14 -5.82
C PHE A 87 -2.97 -12.95 -4.57
N ARG A 88 -4.28 -12.88 -4.71
CA ARG A 88 -5.17 -12.75 -3.55
C ARG A 88 -5.18 -14.02 -2.72
N ARG A 89 -5.56 -13.89 -1.44
CA ARG A 89 -5.60 -14.97 -0.45
C ARG A 89 -4.23 -15.58 -0.12
N LYS A 90 -3.17 -14.81 -0.36
CA LYS A 90 -1.79 -15.22 -0.03
C LYS A 90 -1.18 -14.41 1.11
N GLY A 91 -1.97 -13.50 1.70
CA GLY A 91 -1.48 -12.64 2.78
C GLY A 91 -0.78 -11.37 2.32
N ILE A 92 -0.89 -11.00 1.03
CA ILE A 92 -0.22 -9.81 0.48
C ILE A 92 -0.77 -8.53 1.12
N GLY A 93 -2.10 -8.40 1.21
CA GLY A 93 -2.74 -7.23 1.84
C GLY A 93 -2.34 -7.08 3.30
N ASP A 94 -2.27 -8.18 4.04
CA ASP A 94 -1.78 -8.18 5.42
C ASP A 94 -0.34 -7.70 5.51
N ALA A 95 0.52 -8.18 4.64
CA ALA A 95 1.93 -7.81 4.63
C ALA A 95 2.11 -6.32 4.33
N ILE A 96 1.34 -5.78 3.39
CA ILE A 96 1.36 -4.35 3.06
C ILE A 96 0.90 -3.51 4.27
N MET A 97 -0.21 -3.90 4.89
CA MET A 97 -0.75 -3.18 6.05
C MET A 97 0.23 -3.20 7.21
N LEU A 98 0.81 -4.34 7.50
CA LEU A 98 1.77 -4.47 8.60
C LEU A 98 3.02 -3.61 8.34
N ALA A 99 3.57 -3.67 7.14
CA ALA A 99 4.72 -2.85 6.78
C ALA A 99 4.42 -1.36 6.89
N MET A 100 3.25 -0.92 6.39
CA MET A 100 2.82 0.46 6.48
C MET A 100 2.73 0.91 7.94
N ILE A 101 2.07 0.13 8.79
CA ILE A 101 1.90 0.47 10.20
C ILE A 101 3.25 0.57 10.90
N GLU A 102 4.15 -0.35 10.65
CA GLU A 102 5.50 -0.32 11.23
C GLU A 102 6.28 0.91 10.80
N MET A 103 6.26 1.24 9.50
CA MET A 103 6.96 2.41 8.99
C MET A 103 6.40 3.71 9.57
N LEU A 104 5.08 3.84 9.64
CA LEU A 104 4.43 5.03 10.16
C LEU A 104 4.67 5.18 11.66
N SER A 105 4.60 4.09 12.42
CA SER A 105 4.85 4.12 13.86
C SER A 105 6.26 4.61 14.19
N THR A 106 7.26 4.18 13.44
CA THR A 106 8.64 4.61 13.66
C THR A 106 8.88 6.06 13.22
N SER A 107 8.01 6.60 12.38
CA SER A 107 8.10 7.99 11.90
C SER A 107 7.34 8.98 12.77
N GLY A 108 6.72 8.54 13.87
CA GLY A 108 5.97 9.41 14.77
C GLY A 108 4.52 9.65 14.37
N VAL A 109 4.01 8.89 13.43
CA VAL A 109 2.58 8.97 13.05
C VAL A 109 1.73 8.32 14.13
N THR A 110 0.68 9.00 14.54
CA THR A 110 -0.24 8.53 15.59
C THR A 110 -1.64 8.23 15.06
N THR A 111 -1.98 8.75 13.88
CA THR A 111 -3.31 8.58 13.29
C THR A 111 -3.16 8.19 11.82
N ILE A 112 -3.86 7.13 11.43
CA ILE A 112 -3.91 6.68 10.04
C ILE A 112 -5.36 6.73 9.59
N ASN A 113 -5.62 7.45 8.51
CA ASN A 113 -6.94 7.58 7.91
C ASN A 113 -6.99 6.80 6.60
N LEU A 114 -8.16 6.27 6.29
CA LEU A 114 -8.39 5.63 5.01
C LEU A 114 -9.86 5.75 4.62
N GLU A 115 -10.12 5.67 3.33
CA GLU A 115 -11.48 5.59 2.80
C GLU A 115 -11.65 4.26 2.10
N VAL A 116 -12.81 3.63 2.30
CA VAL A 116 -13.13 2.37 1.67
C VAL A 116 -14.61 2.34 1.32
N ARG A 117 -14.91 1.78 0.15
CA ARG A 117 -16.31 1.60 -0.24
C ARG A 117 -17.00 0.58 0.66
N VAL A 118 -18.19 0.88 1.12
CA VAL A 118 -18.98 0.00 1.99
C VAL A 118 -19.18 -1.38 1.36
N SER A 119 -19.31 -1.44 0.03
CA SER A 119 -19.46 -2.69 -0.70
C SER A 119 -18.21 -3.55 -0.75
N ASN A 120 -17.03 -3.01 -0.40
CA ASN A 120 -15.77 -3.74 -0.45
C ASN A 120 -15.53 -4.47 0.88
N MET A 121 -16.27 -5.55 1.10
CA MET A 121 -16.21 -6.31 2.35
C MET A 121 -14.83 -6.91 2.67
N PRO A 122 -14.09 -7.47 1.69
CA PRO A 122 -12.75 -7.97 1.98
C PRO A 122 -11.80 -6.89 2.50
N ALA A 123 -11.84 -5.70 1.92
CA ALA A 123 -11.03 -4.58 2.37
C ALA A 123 -11.44 -4.11 3.78
N ILE A 124 -12.74 -4.01 4.04
CA ILE A 124 -13.26 -3.63 5.35
C ILE A 124 -12.79 -4.60 6.43
N LYS A 125 -12.85 -5.91 6.16
CA LYS A 125 -12.38 -6.93 7.10
C LYS A 125 -10.88 -6.78 7.38
N LEU A 126 -10.09 -6.55 6.34
CA LEU A 126 -8.65 -6.34 6.49
C LEU A 126 -8.37 -5.14 7.40
N TYR A 127 -9.03 -4.00 7.15
CA TYR A 127 -8.81 -2.79 7.92
C TYR A 127 -9.22 -2.95 9.38
N LYS A 128 -10.37 -3.58 9.65
CA LYS A 128 -10.83 -3.83 11.02
C LYS A 128 -9.87 -4.73 11.78
N LYS A 129 -9.27 -5.70 11.12
CA LYS A 129 -8.27 -6.58 11.71
C LYS A 129 -7.10 -5.79 12.29
N TYR A 130 -6.74 -4.66 11.68
CA TYR A 130 -5.63 -3.82 12.13
C TYR A 130 -6.08 -2.63 12.98
N GLY A 131 -7.31 -2.64 13.46
CA GLY A 131 -7.79 -1.67 14.44
C GLY A 131 -8.42 -0.42 13.85
N PHE A 132 -8.72 -0.40 12.57
CA PHE A 132 -9.41 0.74 11.96
C PHE A 132 -10.89 0.73 12.34
N ASN A 133 -11.39 1.89 12.71
CA ASN A 133 -12.79 2.10 13.08
C ASN A 133 -13.45 3.07 12.12
N GLU A 134 -14.75 2.90 11.94
CA GLU A 134 -15.55 3.84 11.17
C GLU A 134 -15.70 5.16 11.94
N CYS A 135 -15.67 6.26 11.18
CA CYS A 135 -15.91 7.58 11.72
C CYS A 135 -17.25 8.11 11.23
#